data_c41a48eb856752831ff42a2242a80d83
#
_entry.id   c41a48eb856752831ff42a2242a80d83
#
_cell.length_a   1.000
_cell.length_b   1.000
_cell.length_c   1.000
_cell.angle_alpha   90.00
_cell.angle_beta   90.00
_cell.angle_gamma   90.00
#
_symmetry.space_group_name_H-M   'P 1'
#
loop_
_entity.id
_entity.type
_entity.pdbx_description
1 polymer ?
#
loop_
_entity_poly.entity_id
_entity_poly.type
_entity_poly.pdbx_seq_one_letter_code
_entity_poly.pdbx_strand_id
1 'polypeptide(L)'
;MRLRIQVIVESDPGDPPVVQEVATLERGSLQPEGLGLTLAEAKDLLRGVQETMVTQQVAEFVAQQEACPHCGQARPRKGRHEIVYRTLFGKLRLDSPRLYACPC
;
A
#
# COMPACT_ATOMS: atom_id res chain seq x y z
N MET A 1 11.69 17.34 -19.25
CA MET A 1 10.96 16.07 -19.27
C MET A 1 10.44 15.78 -17.87
N ARG A 2 9.21 15.38 -17.76
CA ARG A 2 8.60 15.00 -16.50
C ARG A 2 8.07 13.59 -16.62
N LEU A 3 8.43 12.74 -15.65
CA LEU A 3 8.02 11.36 -15.60
C LEU A 3 7.20 11.12 -14.32
N ARG A 4 5.98 10.64 -14.48
CA ARG A 4 5.11 10.28 -13.35
C ARG A 4 4.94 8.78 -13.35
N ILE A 5 5.19 8.16 -12.21
CA ILE A 5 5.13 6.71 -12.06
C ILE A 5 3.97 6.36 -11.14
N GLN A 6 3.09 5.51 -11.62
CA GLN A 6 1.89 5.09 -10.89
C GLN A 6 1.88 3.58 -10.71
N VAL A 7 1.37 3.14 -9.57
CA VAL A 7 1.05 1.73 -9.32
C VAL A 7 -0.45 1.55 -9.46
N ILE A 8 -0.86 0.57 -10.24
CA ILE A 8 -2.26 0.20 -10.40
C ILE A 8 -2.46 -1.13 -9.68
N VAL A 9 -3.31 -1.11 -8.65
CA VAL A 9 -3.66 -2.31 -7.90
C VAL A 9 -5.00 -2.81 -8.40
N GLU A 10 -5.00 -4.02 -8.93
CA GLU A 10 -6.20 -4.72 -9.37
C GLU A 10 -6.47 -5.86 -8.39
N SER A 11 -7.66 -5.85 -7.81
CA SER A 11 -8.10 -6.90 -6.89
C SER A 11 -9.09 -7.82 -7.58
N ASP A 12 -10.21 -8.12 -6.96
CA ASP A 12 -11.22 -9.01 -7.53
C ASP A 12 -11.90 -8.41 -8.76
N PRO A 13 -12.33 -9.25 -9.73
CA PRO A 13 -13.11 -8.79 -10.88
C PRO A 13 -14.37 -8.04 -10.42
N GLY A 14 -14.58 -6.85 -10.98
CA GLY A 14 -15.73 -6.00 -10.66
C GLY A 14 -15.41 -4.85 -9.70
N ASP A 15 -14.32 -4.92 -8.96
CA ASP A 15 -13.86 -3.80 -8.14
C ASP A 15 -13.07 -2.79 -9.00
N PRO A 16 -13.24 -1.49 -8.78
CA PRO A 16 -12.45 -0.50 -9.49
C PRO A 16 -10.96 -0.62 -9.09
N PRO A 17 -10.02 -0.46 -10.02
CA PRO A 17 -8.61 -0.47 -9.68
C PRO A 17 -8.25 0.75 -8.83
N VAL A 18 -7.30 0.55 -7.92
CA VAL A 18 -6.72 1.64 -7.12
C VAL A 18 -5.47 2.12 -7.84
N VAL A 19 -5.42 3.42 -8.13
CA VAL A 19 -4.27 4.05 -8.79
C VAL A 19 -3.56 4.94 -7.78
N GLN A 20 -2.28 4.71 -7.57
CA GLN A 20 -1.47 5.47 -6.65
C GLN A 20 -0.22 5.99 -7.34
N GLU A 21 -0.03 7.31 -7.35
CA GLU A 21 1.21 7.91 -7.81
C GLU A 21 2.30 7.70 -6.75
N VAL A 22 3.42 7.09 -7.15
CA VAL A 22 4.50 6.75 -6.22
C VAL A 22 5.75 7.59 -6.43
N ALA A 23 5.93 8.19 -7.60
CA ALA A 23 7.08 9.05 -7.87
C ALA A 23 6.78 10.04 -8.99
N THR A 24 7.39 11.21 -8.89
CA THR A 24 7.47 12.20 -9.98
C THR A 24 8.93 12.60 -10.14
N LEU A 25 9.43 12.44 -11.36
CA LEU A 25 10.83 12.76 -11.69
C LEU A 25 10.85 13.87 -12.74
N GLU A 26 11.72 14.84 -12.56
CA GLU A 26 11.90 15.94 -13.52
C GLU A 26 13.34 16.05 -13.94
N ARG A 27 13.53 16.32 -15.23
CA ARG A 27 14.83 16.61 -15.84
C ARG A 27 14.70 17.85 -16.72
N GLY A 28 15.48 18.86 -16.39
CA GLY A 28 15.42 20.14 -17.11
C GLY A 28 16.10 20.08 -18.48
N SER A 29 17.20 19.37 -18.60
CA SER A 29 17.95 19.26 -19.84
C SER A 29 18.52 17.86 -19.98
N LEU A 30 18.77 17.46 -21.25
CA LEU A 30 19.41 16.19 -21.55
C LEU A 30 20.92 16.33 -21.36
N GLN A 31 21.41 15.95 -20.20
CA GLN A 31 22.84 15.88 -19.88
C GLN A 31 23.20 14.44 -19.58
N PRO A 32 24.42 13.99 -19.89
CA PRO A 32 24.81 12.62 -19.55
C PRO A 32 24.66 12.27 -18.08
N GLU A 33 24.88 13.25 -17.20
CA GLU A 33 24.75 13.09 -15.75
C GLU A 33 23.30 12.90 -15.30
N GLY A 34 22.35 13.33 -16.12
CA GLY A 34 20.91 13.25 -15.81
C GLY A 34 20.20 12.07 -16.45
N LEU A 35 20.93 11.14 -17.08
CA LEU A 35 20.32 9.98 -17.71
C LEU A 35 19.95 8.92 -16.66
N GLY A 36 18.74 8.39 -16.80
CA GLY A 36 18.25 7.32 -15.94
C GLY A 36 17.93 7.78 -14.52
N LEU A 37 17.82 6.82 -13.62
CA LEU A 37 17.50 7.02 -12.20
C LEU A 37 18.79 7.19 -11.40
N THR A 38 18.78 8.11 -10.44
CA THR A 38 19.77 8.10 -9.37
C THR A 38 19.46 6.99 -8.37
N LEU A 39 20.43 6.62 -7.55
CA LEU A 39 20.22 5.63 -6.48
C LEU A 39 19.16 6.11 -5.48
N ALA A 40 19.19 7.39 -5.12
CA ALA A 40 18.20 7.97 -4.22
C ALA A 40 16.79 7.91 -4.80
N GLU A 41 16.64 8.26 -6.08
CA GLU A 41 15.35 8.15 -6.77
C GLU A 41 14.84 6.72 -6.84
N ALA A 42 15.72 5.77 -7.13
CA ALA A 42 15.37 4.36 -7.17
C ALA A 42 14.91 3.85 -5.79
N LYS A 43 15.59 4.25 -4.72
CA LYS A 43 15.20 3.89 -3.35
C LYS A 43 13.84 4.48 -2.98
N ASP A 44 13.59 5.75 -3.32
CA ASP A 44 12.32 6.40 -3.05
C ASP A 44 11.18 5.76 -3.84
N LEU A 45 11.43 5.40 -5.10
CA LEU A 45 10.47 4.70 -5.93
C LEU A 45 10.10 3.34 -5.32
N LEU A 46 11.09 2.55 -4.92
CA LEU A 46 10.85 1.24 -4.32
C LEU A 46 10.15 1.36 -2.97
N ARG A 47 10.47 2.39 -2.19
CA ARG A 47 9.75 2.68 -0.95
C ARG A 47 8.27 2.96 -1.21
N GLY A 48 7.97 3.77 -2.24
CA GLY A 48 6.59 4.09 -2.62
C GLY A 48 5.82 2.86 -3.11
N VAL A 49 6.44 2.02 -3.91
CA VAL A 49 5.85 0.75 -4.37
C VAL A 49 5.57 -0.16 -3.18
N GLN A 50 6.54 -0.32 -2.29
CA GLN A 50 6.41 -1.18 -1.10
C GLN A 50 5.29 -0.69 -0.19
N GLU A 51 5.23 0.60 0.09
CA GLU A 51 4.18 1.19 0.92
C GLU A 51 2.79 0.97 0.32
N THR A 52 2.63 1.21 -0.98
CA THR A 52 1.36 0.99 -1.68
C THR A 52 0.96 -0.47 -1.61
N MET A 53 1.88 -1.38 -1.89
CA MET A 53 1.63 -2.81 -1.88
C MET A 53 1.21 -3.31 -0.50
N VAL A 54 1.97 -2.96 0.54
CA VAL A 54 1.67 -3.40 1.91
C VAL A 54 0.35 -2.80 2.40
N THR A 55 0.10 -1.52 2.14
CA THR A 55 -1.15 -0.86 2.53
C THR A 55 -2.36 -1.57 1.92
N GLN A 56 -2.30 -1.90 0.63
CA GLN A 56 -3.39 -2.59 -0.04
C GLN A 56 -3.55 -4.04 0.43
N GLN A 57 -2.44 -4.75 0.64
CA GLN A 57 -2.49 -6.12 1.17
C GLN A 57 -3.10 -6.16 2.56
N VAL A 58 -2.74 -5.22 3.43
CA VAL A 58 -3.31 -5.12 4.78
C VAL A 58 -4.79 -4.79 4.72
N ALA A 59 -5.19 -3.84 3.85
CA ALA A 59 -6.60 -3.48 3.71
C ALA A 59 -7.45 -4.68 3.25
N GLU A 60 -6.97 -5.47 2.30
CA GLU A 60 -7.66 -6.68 1.83
C GLU A 60 -7.71 -7.75 2.91
N PHE A 61 -6.61 -7.96 3.63
CA PHE A 61 -6.56 -8.91 4.74
C PHE A 61 -7.56 -8.54 5.84
N VAL A 62 -7.59 -7.26 6.24
CA VAL A 62 -8.51 -6.76 7.26
C VAL A 62 -9.96 -6.93 6.82
N ALA A 63 -10.28 -6.60 5.56
CA ALA A 63 -11.62 -6.77 5.02
C ALA A 63 -12.09 -8.23 5.08
N GLN A 64 -11.19 -9.18 4.83
CA GLN A 64 -11.50 -10.60 4.95
C GLN A 64 -11.76 -11.03 6.41
N GLN A 65 -11.08 -10.38 7.37
CA GLN A 65 -11.24 -10.69 8.79
C GLN A 65 -12.48 -10.06 9.42
N GLU A 66 -13.03 -9.01 8.80
CA GLU A 66 -14.22 -8.33 9.32
C GLU A 66 -15.50 -9.17 9.26
N ALA A 67 -15.55 -10.14 8.37
CA ALA A 67 -16.67 -11.06 8.27
C ALA A 67 -16.41 -12.35 9.04
N CYS A 68 -17.43 -12.84 9.76
CA CYS A 68 -17.34 -14.13 10.42
C CYS A 68 -17.25 -15.25 9.38
N PRO A 69 -16.24 -16.16 9.48
CA PRO A 69 -16.11 -17.26 8.52
C PRO A 69 -17.24 -18.31 8.62
N HIS A 70 -18.02 -18.30 9.71
CA HIS A 70 -19.09 -19.26 9.94
C HIS A 70 -20.46 -18.73 9.51
N CYS A 71 -20.80 -17.48 9.86
CA CYS A 71 -22.12 -16.92 9.58
C CYS A 71 -22.11 -15.76 8.58
N GLY A 72 -20.96 -15.25 8.21
CA GLY A 72 -20.81 -14.15 7.25
C GLY A 72 -21.17 -12.77 7.78
N GLN A 73 -21.60 -12.65 9.02
CA GLN A 73 -21.93 -11.35 9.61
C GLN A 73 -20.68 -10.57 9.97
N ALA A 74 -20.80 -9.24 9.96
CA ALA A 74 -19.71 -8.36 10.37
C ALA A 74 -19.37 -8.57 11.85
N ARG A 75 -18.08 -8.71 12.13
CA ARG A 75 -17.59 -8.84 13.50
C ARG A 75 -17.54 -7.47 14.18
N PRO A 76 -17.97 -7.35 15.44
CA PRO A 76 -17.87 -6.08 16.16
C PRO A 76 -16.42 -5.61 16.30
N ARG A 77 -16.22 -4.31 16.18
CA ARG A 77 -14.89 -3.71 16.37
C ARG A 77 -14.61 -3.45 17.84
N LYS A 78 -13.43 -3.85 18.29
CA LYS A 78 -12.95 -3.67 19.66
C LYS A 78 -12.10 -2.42 19.83
N GLY A 79 -11.57 -1.89 18.75
CA GLY A 79 -10.64 -0.77 18.74
C GLY A 79 -9.60 -0.92 17.65
N ARG A 80 -8.59 -0.08 17.69
CA ARG A 80 -7.49 -0.10 16.74
C ARG A 80 -6.17 -0.14 17.48
N HIS A 81 -5.15 -0.71 16.85
CA HIS A 81 -3.78 -0.57 17.30
C HIS A 81 -2.87 -0.31 16.10
N GLU A 82 -1.78 0.39 16.36
CA GLU A 82 -0.77 0.69 15.35
C GLU A 82 0.28 -0.40 15.36
N ILE A 83 0.59 -0.89 14.15
CA ILE A 83 1.68 -1.85 13.93
C ILE A 83 2.77 -1.13 13.15
N VAL A 84 4.01 -1.27 13.62
CA VAL A 84 5.18 -0.80 12.88
C VAL A 84 5.76 -1.98 12.12
N TYR A 85 5.72 -1.90 10.80
CA TYR A 85 6.27 -2.90 9.90
C TYR A 85 7.58 -2.41 9.32
N ARG A 86 8.65 -3.15 9.54
CA ARG A 86 9.99 -2.81 9.06
C ARG A 86 10.26 -3.52 7.75
N THR A 87 10.65 -2.74 6.73
CA THR A 87 10.98 -3.26 5.40
C THR A 87 12.39 -2.81 5.01
N LEU A 88 12.91 -3.39 3.93
CA LEU A 88 14.18 -2.96 3.34
C LEU A 88 14.17 -1.49 2.89
N PHE A 89 12.99 -0.93 2.63
CA PHE A 89 12.81 0.42 2.11
C PHE A 89 12.28 1.42 3.13
N GLY A 90 12.24 1.04 4.40
CA GLY A 90 11.81 1.90 5.50
C GLY A 90 10.76 1.26 6.38
N LYS A 91 10.33 2.04 7.39
CA LYS A 91 9.28 1.63 8.33
C LYS A 91 7.93 2.07 7.82
N LEU A 92 6.93 1.22 7.94
CA LEU A 92 5.54 1.52 7.65
C LEU A 92 4.74 1.44 8.95
N ARG A 93 3.84 2.41 9.14
CA ARG A 93 2.90 2.40 10.25
C ARG A 93 1.54 1.99 9.72
N LEU A 94 1.01 0.91 10.26
CA LEU A 94 -0.24 0.31 9.82
C LEU A 94 -1.24 0.33 10.95
N ASP A 95 -2.45 0.81 10.66
CA ASP A 95 -3.58 0.72 11.58
C ASP A 95 -4.27 -0.62 11.38
N SER A 96 -4.31 -1.41 12.44
CA SER A 96 -5.01 -2.69 12.42
C SER A 96 -6.23 -2.61 13.35
N PRO A 97 -7.45 -2.82 12.87
CA PRO A 97 -8.61 -2.90 13.74
C PRO A 97 -8.55 -4.20 14.56
N ARG A 98 -8.95 -4.08 15.82
CA ARG A 98 -9.19 -5.24 16.67
C ARG A 98 -10.66 -5.63 16.54
N LEU A 99 -10.92 -6.91 16.41
CA LEU A 99 -12.26 -7.43 16.23
C LEU A 99 -12.59 -8.39 17.35
N TYR A 100 -13.83 -8.31 17.85
CA TYR A 100 -14.36 -9.34 18.72
C TYR A 100 -14.67 -10.59 17.92
N ALA A 101 -14.65 -11.74 18.60
CA ALA A 101 -15.17 -12.96 18.01
C ALA A 101 -16.68 -12.81 17.73
N CYS A 102 -17.16 -13.45 16.67
CA CYS A 102 -18.58 -13.47 16.37
C CYS A 102 -19.31 -14.31 17.44
N PRO A 103 -20.45 -13.83 17.97
CA PRO A 103 -21.21 -14.58 18.96
C PRO A 103 -22.04 -15.74 18.41
N CYS A 104 -21.95 -16.02 17.11
CA CYS A 104 -22.68 -17.12 16.47
C CYS A 104 -22.33 -18.51 17.00
#